data_d4dde3c005869f1842352f9ddc3603f5
#
_entry.id   d4dde3c005869f1842352f9ddc3603f5
#
_cell.length_a   1.000
_cell.length_b   1.000
_cell.length_c   1.000
_cell.angle_alpha   90.00
_cell.angle_beta   90.00
_cell.angle_gamma   90.00
#
_symmetry.space_group_name_H-M   'P 1'
#
loop_
_entity.id
_entity.type
_entity.pdbx_description
1 polymer ?
#
loop_
_entity_poly.entity_id
_entity_poly.type
_entity_poly.pdbx_seq_one_letter_code
_entity_poly.pdbx_strand_id
1 'polypeptide(L)'
;GIMRLVAMPHVIGVSCQTNLSFSVSRFLDEAEAEQADVSKFRFWASYHPEMVGVGEFASKIEMLRAAGIGVCAGAVGDPSAKEQIRKLRQLLDPSVYLFVNAMQGLRKPLSEEDIRFFGEIDNLFDYDRRNAKACLDGCVGGRETLFIDRKGDMYACPRSGIRMGNFYDDSTSDFQPFCL
;
A
#
# COMPACT_ATOMS: atom_id res chain seq x y z
N GLY A 1 17.96 1.34 -8.35
CA GLY A 1 16.66 1.52 -7.78
C GLY A 1 15.75 0.31 -7.91
N ILE A 2 14.46 0.53 -7.90
CA ILE A 2 13.41 -0.51 -7.90
C ILE A 2 13.49 -1.45 -9.12
N MET A 3 13.90 -0.94 -10.28
CA MET A 3 14.09 -1.74 -11.50
C MET A 3 15.13 -2.85 -11.30
N ARG A 4 16.22 -2.53 -10.59
CA ARG A 4 17.26 -3.52 -10.27
C ARG A 4 16.76 -4.64 -9.35
N LEU A 5 15.82 -4.36 -8.47
CA LEU A 5 15.22 -5.40 -7.59
C LEU A 5 14.43 -6.42 -8.41
N VAL A 6 13.58 -5.97 -9.34
CA VAL A 6 12.79 -6.90 -10.17
C VAL A 6 13.63 -7.71 -11.15
N ALA A 7 14.84 -7.22 -11.50
CA ALA A 7 15.78 -7.95 -12.32
C ALA A 7 16.47 -9.11 -11.56
N MET A 8 16.41 -9.14 -10.23
CA MET A 8 17.03 -10.22 -9.45
C MET A 8 16.19 -11.51 -9.56
N PRO A 9 16.81 -12.67 -9.92
CA PRO A 9 16.06 -13.91 -10.13
C PRO A 9 15.28 -14.43 -8.90
N HIS A 10 15.82 -14.18 -7.71
CA HIS A 10 15.20 -14.61 -6.45
C HIS A 10 14.11 -13.65 -5.95
N VAL A 11 13.96 -12.46 -6.55
CA VAL A 11 12.90 -11.52 -6.23
C VAL A 11 11.65 -11.88 -7.04
N ILE A 12 10.63 -12.36 -6.34
CA ILE A 12 9.36 -12.80 -6.94
C ILE A 12 8.37 -11.65 -7.15
N GLY A 13 8.54 -10.54 -6.43
CA GLY A 13 7.71 -9.35 -6.57
C GLY A 13 8.21 -8.19 -5.73
N VAL A 14 7.87 -6.99 -6.15
CA VAL A 14 8.19 -5.73 -5.46
C VAL A 14 6.90 -4.95 -5.29
N SER A 15 6.50 -4.72 -4.05
CA SER A 15 5.33 -3.92 -3.72
C SER A 15 5.73 -2.52 -3.24
N CYS A 16 5.05 -1.51 -3.74
CA CYS A 16 5.27 -0.12 -3.36
C CYS A 16 3.98 0.54 -2.92
N GLN A 17 4.03 1.21 -1.77
CA GLN A 17 2.98 2.12 -1.37
C GLN A 17 3.29 3.52 -1.94
N THR A 18 2.30 4.17 -2.57
CA THR A 18 2.49 5.43 -3.29
C THR A 18 1.19 6.23 -3.37
N ASN A 19 1.30 7.55 -3.51
CA ASN A 19 0.18 8.42 -3.88
C ASN A 19 0.12 8.72 -5.38
N LEU A 20 0.91 8.02 -6.20
CA LEU A 20 1.06 8.23 -7.64
C LEU A 20 1.47 9.67 -8.02
N SER A 21 2.24 10.37 -7.17
CA SER A 21 2.75 11.72 -7.49
C SER A 21 3.82 11.72 -8.58
N PHE A 22 4.37 10.56 -8.93
CA PHE A 22 5.33 10.42 -10.02
C PHE A 22 4.66 10.33 -11.40
N SER A 23 5.45 10.52 -12.47
CA SER A 23 5.00 10.28 -13.84
C SER A 23 4.98 8.78 -14.12
N VAL A 24 3.77 8.23 -14.32
CA VAL A 24 3.59 6.81 -14.67
C VAL A 24 4.19 6.50 -16.05
N SER A 25 4.02 7.39 -17.03
CA SER A 25 4.63 7.20 -18.35
C SER A 25 6.14 7.08 -18.27
N ARG A 26 6.80 8.02 -17.59
CA ARG A 26 8.25 7.95 -17.39
C ARG A 26 8.70 6.68 -16.66
N PHE A 27 7.94 6.23 -15.65
CA PHE A 27 8.22 4.96 -14.97
C PHE A 27 8.15 3.78 -15.94
N LEU A 28 7.15 3.75 -16.82
CA LEU A 28 7.01 2.69 -17.83
C LEU A 28 8.12 2.74 -18.88
N ASP A 29 8.50 3.95 -19.35
CA ASP A 29 9.62 4.14 -20.27
C ASP A 29 10.94 3.65 -19.66
N GLU A 30 11.19 3.96 -18.37
CA GLU A 30 12.37 3.47 -17.64
C GLU A 30 12.33 1.94 -17.47
N ALA A 31 11.16 1.36 -17.21
CA ALA A 31 11.02 -0.09 -17.09
C ALA A 31 11.30 -0.80 -18.42
N GLU A 32 10.83 -0.26 -19.52
CA GLU A 32 11.11 -0.77 -20.87
C GLU A 32 12.61 -0.66 -21.20
N ALA A 33 13.24 0.48 -20.97
CA ALA A 33 14.65 0.71 -21.20
C ALA A 33 15.55 -0.24 -20.40
N GLU A 34 15.17 -0.54 -19.16
CA GLU A 34 15.89 -1.48 -18.27
C GLU A 34 15.46 -2.95 -18.49
N GLN A 35 14.56 -3.21 -19.44
CA GLN A 35 13.98 -4.55 -19.68
C GLN A 35 13.44 -5.21 -18.41
N ALA A 36 12.84 -4.41 -17.52
CA ALA A 36 12.32 -4.88 -16.25
C ALA A 36 11.03 -5.69 -16.44
N ASP A 37 10.92 -6.81 -15.75
CA ASP A 37 9.69 -7.59 -15.71
C ASP A 37 8.63 -6.84 -14.88
N VAL A 38 7.81 -6.05 -15.57
CA VAL A 38 6.78 -5.22 -14.94
C VAL A 38 5.70 -6.04 -14.22
N SER A 39 5.53 -7.32 -14.57
CA SER A 39 4.58 -8.21 -13.90
C SER A 39 4.91 -8.48 -12.42
N LYS A 40 6.16 -8.23 -12.03
CA LYS A 40 6.62 -8.31 -10.64
C LYS A 40 6.26 -7.10 -9.80
N PHE A 41 5.86 -5.97 -10.42
CA PHE A 41 5.45 -4.80 -9.64
C PHE A 41 4.04 -4.92 -9.10
N ARG A 42 3.86 -4.40 -7.88
CA ARG A 42 2.57 -4.22 -7.23
C ARG A 42 2.53 -2.84 -6.60
N PHE A 43 1.49 -2.07 -6.90
CA PHE A 43 1.30 -0.76 -6.30
C PHE A 43 0.09 -0.73 -5.39
N TRP A 44 0.31 -0.24 -4.18
CA TRP A 44 -0.74 0.19 -3.28
C TRP A 44 -0.87 1.70 -3.42
N ALA A 45 -1.82 2.15 -4.24
CA ALA A 45 -1.99 3.54 -4.61
C ALA A 45 -2.98 4.23 -3.65
N SER A 46 -2.51 5.15 -2.82
CA SER A 46 -3.33 5.91 -1.89
C SER A 46 -3.84 7.20 -2.52
N TYR A 47 -5.15 7.35 -2.62
CA TYR A 47 -5.81 8.56 -3.12
C TYR A 47 -5.88 9.63 -2.02
N HIS A 48 -5.38 10.80 -2.35
CA HIS A 48 -5.39 12.00 -1.51
C HIS A 48 -6.07 13.12 -2.29
N PRO A 49 -7.37 13.40 -2.05
CA PRO A 49 -8.14 14.37 -2.83
C PRO A 49 -7.58 15.79 -2.79
N GLU A 50 -6.83 16.13 -1.74
CA GLU A 50 -6.12 17.40 -1.60
C GLU A 50 -4.87 17.52 -2.49
N MET A 51 -4.37 16.41 -3.02
CA MET A 51 -3.11 16.36 -3.78
C MET A 51 -3.32 16.14 -5.27
N VAL A 52 -4.37 15.43 -5.66
CA VAL A 52 -4.59 15.01 -7.05
C VAL A 52 -6.08 14.91 -7.37
N GLY A 53 -6.46 15.33 -8.58
CA GLY A 53 -7.82 15.15 -9.07
C GLY A 53 -8.18 13.68 -9.26
N VAL A 54 -9.43 13.33 -8.95
CA VAL A 54 -9.90 11.93 -9.00
C VAL A 54 -9.75 11.29 -10.38
N GLY A 55 -9.98 12.07 -11.46
CA GLY A 55 -9.83 11.58 -12.84
C GLY A 55 -8.38 11.30 -13.21
N GLU A 56 -7.45 12.16 -12.78
CA GLU A 56 -6.03 11.97 -13.00
C GLU A 56 -5.51 10.73 -12.25
N PHE A 57 -5.92 10.57 -10.99
CA PHE A 57 -5.54 9.41 -10.20
C PHE A 57 -6.06 8.10 -10.82
N ALA A 58 -7.33 8.04 -11.22
CA ALA A 58 -7.90 6.87 -11.89
C ALA A 58 -7.21 6.56 -13.22
N SER A 59 -6.87 7.59 -14.02
CA SER A 59 -6.12 7.41 -15.26
C SER A 59 -4.75 6.81 -15.05
N LYS A 60 -4.01 7.25 -14.03
CA LYS A 60 -2.70 6.68 -13.67
C LYS A 60 -2.79 5.20 -13.26
N ILE A 61 -3.85 4.82 -12.53
CA ILE A 61 -4.11 3.42 -12.19
C ILE A 61 -4.34 2.60 -13.46
N GLU A 62 -5.14 3.10 -14.39
CA GLU A 62 -5.43 2.38 -15.63
C GLU A 62 -4.18 2.23 -16.51
N MET A 63 -3.31 3.24 -16.58
CA MET A 63 -2.02 3.14 -17.28
C MET A 63 -1.15 2.02 -16.71
N LEU A 64 -1.06 1.90 -15.37
CA LEU A 64 -0.28 0.83 -14.72
C LEU A 64 -0.89 -0.55 -15.01
N ARG A 65 -2.21 -0.67 -14.95
CA ARG A 65 -2.91 -1.92 -15.25
C ARG A 65 -2.74 -2.35 -16.70
N ALA A 66 -2.89 -1.41 -17.63
CA ALA A 66 -2.68 -1.67 -19.06
C ALA A 66 -1.27 -2.18 -19.37
N ALA A 67 -0.28 -1.78 -18.57
CA ALA A 67 1.08 -2.30 -18.64
C ALA A 67 1.28 -3.67 -17.94
N GLY A 68 0.23 -4.29 -17.38
CA GLY A 68 0.33 -5.57 -16.69
C GLY A 68 0.80 -5.49 -15.23
N ILE A 69 0.84 -4.29 -14.65
CA ILE A 69 1.24 -4.06 -13.26
C ILE A 69 0.03 -4.26 -12.34
N GLY A 70 0.19 -5.01 -11.27
CA GLY A 70 -0.84 -5.18 -10.27
C GLY A 70 -1.02 -3.90 -9.44
N VAL A 71 -2.27 -3.39 -9.35
CA VAL A 71 -2.59 -2.18 -8.59
C VAL A 71 -3.83 -2.41 -7.74
N CYS A 72 -3.78 -1.98 -6.50
CA CYS A 72 -4.97 -1.69 -5.70
C CYS A 72 -4.98 -0.21 -5.31
N ALA A 73 -6.17 0.35 -5.19
CA ALA A 73 -6.38 1.72 -4.73
C ALA A 73 -6.74 1.73 -3.25
N GLY A 74 -6.38 2.78 -2.56
CA GLY A 74 -6.78 3.03 -1.19
C GLY A 74 -7.25 4.46 -1.00
N ALA A 75 -8.16 4.67 -0.07
CA ALA A 75 -8.60 5.99 0.37
C ALA A 75 -8.79 6.03 1.88
N VAL A 76 -8.70 7.22 2.46
CA VAL A 76 -9.08 7.41 3.87
C VAL A 76 -10.58 7.64 3.95
N GLY A 77 -11.26 6.87 4.79
CA GLY A 77 -12.71 6.96 5.03
C GLY A 77 -13.07 8.20 5.85
N ASP A 78 -12.82 9.37 5.28
CA ASP A 78 -13.24 10.66 5.81
C ASP A 78 -14.67 10.95 5.32
N PRO A 79 -15.64 11.20 6.22
CA PRO A 79 -16.99 11.58 5.83
C PRO A 79 -17.07 12.79 4.88
N SER A 80 -16.11 13.72 4.97
CA SER A 80 -16.04 14.89 4.10
C SER A 80 -15.61 14.54 2.67
N ALA A 81 -14.96 13.40 2.46
CA ALA A 81 -14.45 12.94 1.16
C ALA A 81 -15.37 11.92 0.45
N LYS A 82 -16.57 11.63 1.01
CA LYS A 82 -17.50 10.63 0.47
C LYS A 82 -17.75 10.78 -1.05
N GLU A 83 -17.98 12.00 -1.52
CA GLU A 83 -18.28 12.24 -2.93
C GLU A 83 -17.09 11.93 -3.83
N GLN A 84 -15.87 12.30 -3.42
CA GLN A 84 -14.65 12.00 -4.14
C GLN A 84 -14.38 10.50 -4.17
N ILE A 85 -14.61 9.80 -3.06
CA ILE A 85 -14.42 8.34 -2.96
C ILE A 85 -15.45 7.60 -3.83
N ARG A 86 -16.71 8.03 -3.81
CA ARG A 86 -17.76 7.50 -4.71
C ARG A 86 -17.36 7.67 -6.18
N LYS A 87 -16.94 8.88 -6.55
CA LYS A 87 -16.50 9.17 -7.92
C LYS A 87 -15.27 8.36 -8.31
N LEU A 88 -14.32 8.16 -7.37
CA LEU A 88 -13.17 7.29 -7.60
C LEU A 88 -13.64 5.86 -7.91
N ARG A 89 -14.54 5.28 -7.10
CA ARG A 89 -15.06 3.93 -7.35
C ARG A 89 -15.73 3.81 -8.72
N GLN A 90 -16.46 4.83 -9.16
CA GLN A 90 -17.12 4.86 -10.46
C GLN A 90 -16.14 4.92 -11.65
N LEU A 91 -14.98 5.57 -11.47
CA LEU A 91 -13.97 5.72 -12.51
C LEU A 91 -13.01 4.53 -12.59
N LEU A 92 -12.82 3.82 -11.50
CA LEU A 92 -11.97 2.63 -11.48
C LEU A 92 -12.71 1.43 -12.08
N ASP A 93 -11.96 0.61 -12.83
CA ASP A 93 -12.45 -0.70 -13.26
C ASP A 93 -12.95 -1.51 -12.05
N PRO A 94 -14.06 -2.24 -12.15
CA PRO A 94 -14.59 -3.06 -11.05
C PRO A 94 -13.60 -4.07 -10.47
N SER A 95 -12.64 -4.55 -11.24
CA SER A 95 -11.59 -5.47 -10.77
C SER A 95 -10.50 -4.82 -9.92
N VAL A 96 -10.42 -3.48 -9.91
CA VAL A 96 -9.50 -2.76 -9.02
C VAL A 96 -10.10 -2.72 -7.63
N TYR A 97 -9.46 -3.40 -6.69
CA TYR A 97 -9.86 -3.30 -5.30
C TYR A 97 -9.62 -1.88 -4.77
N LEU A 98 -10.66 -1.25 -4.23
CA LEU A 98 -10.60 0.04 -3.56
C LEU A 98 -10.77 -0.17 -2.06
N PHE A 99 -9.65 -0.18 -1.36
CA PHE A 99 -9.58 -0.27 0.09
C PHE A 99 -9.92 1.07 0.73
N VAL A 100 -10.78 1.06 1.75
CA VAL A 100 -11.12 2.26 2.51
C VAL A 100 -10.64 2.11 3.95
N ASN A 101 -9.60 2.86 4.32
CA ASN A 101 -9.07 2.84 5.67
C ASN A 101 -9.85 3.79 6.58
N ALA A 102 -10.38 3.31 7.69
CA ALA A 102 -11.10 4.16 8.64
C ALA A 102 -10.18 5.28 9.16
N MET A 103 -10.63 6.52 9.06
CA MET A 103 -9.88 7.67 9.54
C MET A 103 -9.65 7.57 11.04
N GLN A 104 -8.39 7.66 11.46
CA GLN A 104 -8.03 7.70 12.88
C GLN A 104 -8.08 9.13 13.40
N GLY A 105 -8.37 9.27 14.70
CA GLY A 105 -8.36 10.59 15.36
C GLY A 105 -9.56 11.49 15.05
N LEU A 106 -10.64 10.93 14.49
CA LEU A 106 -11.90 11.67 14.34
C LEU A 106 -12.39 12.21 15.68
N ARG A 107 -12.82 13.48 15.69
CA ARG A 107 -13.43 14.09 16.88
C ARG A 107 -14.75 13.41 17.29
N LYS A 108 -15.46 12.83 16.34
CA LYS A 108 -16.67 12.03 16.52
C LYS A 108 -16.50 10.69 15.83
N PRO A 109 -16.98 9.58 16.39
CA PRO A 109 -17.04 8.30 15.72
C PRO A 109 -17.79 8.42 14.39
N LEU A 110 -17.47 7.55 13.42
CA LEU A 110 -18.25 7.42 12.20
C LEU A 110 -19.71 7.07 12.53
N SER A 111 -20.65 7.72 11.85
CA SER A 111 -22.07 7.38 11.94
C SER A 111 -22.36 6.03 11.28
N GLU A 112 -23.51 5.43 11.60
CA GLU A 112 -23.95 4.20 10.91
C GLU A 112 -24.12 4.40 9.40
N GLU A 113 -24.51 5.61 8.97
CA GLU A 113 -24.58 5.97 7.56
C GLU A 113 -23.21 5.99 6.91
N ASP A 114 -22.18 6.54 7.59
CA ASP A 114 -20.81 6.55 7.09
C ASP A 114 -20.27 5.13 6.95
N ILE A 115 -20.50 4.30 7.97
CA ILE A 115 -20.06 2.90 7.98
C ILE A 115 -20.70 2.12 6.84
N ARG A 116 -22.00 2.32 6.61
CA ARG A 116 -22.72 1.69 5.50
C ARG A 116 -22.16 2.15 4.17
N PHE A 117 -22.01 3.48 3.99
CA PHE A 117 -21.48 4.06 2.77
C PHE A 117 -20.09 3.50 2.40
N PHE A 118 -19.16 3.49 3.35
CA PHE A 118 -17.82 2.95 3.10
C PHE A 118 -17.83 1.43 2.92
N GLY A 119 -18.72 0.72 3.61
CA GLY A 119 -18.90 -0.72 3.45
C GLY A 119 -19.49 -1.14 2.08
N GLU A 120 -20.24 -0.26 1.41
CA GLU A 120 -20.70 -0.49 0.03
C GLU A 120 -19.55 -0.37 -0.99
N ILE A 121 -18.50 0.35 -0.65
CA ILE A 121 -17.32 0.54 -1.50
C ILE A 121 -16.26 -0.52 -1.21
N ASP A 122 -16.01 -0.80 0.07
CA ASP A 122 -15.05 -1.78 0.56
C ASP A 122 -15.77 -2.72 1.54
N ASN A 123 -16.04 -3.93 1.11
CA ASN A 123 -16.76 -4.94 1.89
C ASN A 123 -16.01 -5.38 3.17
N LEU A 124 -14.71 -5.08 3.29
CA LEU A 124 -13.90 -5.35 4.47
C LEU A 124 -13.84 -4.16 5.43
N PHE A 125 -14.38 -2.98 5.06
CA PHE A 125 -14.26 -1.75 5.84
C PHE A 125 -14.66 -1.91 7.32
N ASP A 126 -15.82 -2.50 7.58
CA ASP A 126 -16.31 -2.66 8.97
C ASP A 126 -15.51 -3.72 9.73
N TYR A 127 -15.08 -4.78 9.05
CA TYR A 127 -14.19 -5.79 9.64
C TYR A 127 -12.85 -5.17 10.04
N ASP A 128 -12.19 -4.46 9.15
CA ASP A 128 -10.89 -3.86 9.39
C ASP A 128 -10.96 -2.77 10.47
N ARG A 129 -12.01 -1.96 10.46
CA ARG A 129 -12.25 -0.94 11.48
C ARG A 129 -12.38 -1.53 12.89
N ARG A 130 -13.08 -2.67 13.03
CA ARG A 130 -13.27 -3.35 14.32
C ARG A 130 -12.04 -4.12 14.76
N ASN A 131 -11.26 -4.65 13.81
CA ASN A 131 -10.13 -5.53 14.06
C ASN A 131 -8.77 -4.82 13.90
N ALA A 132 -8.75 -3.48 13.88
CA ALA A 132 -7.53 -2.69 13.78
C ALA A 132 -6.54 -2.89 14.95
N LYS A 133 -6.96 -3.57 16.01
CA LYS A 133 -6.07 -4.07 17.06
C LYS A 133 -5.44 -5.37 16.56
N ALA A 134 -4.14 -5.32 16.31
CA ALA A 134 -3.38 -6.45 15.83
C ALA A 134 -3.67 -7.71 16.65
N CYS A 135 -4.04 -8.79 15.96
CA CYS A 135 -3.94 -10.12 16.51
C CYS A 135 -2.46 -10.45 16.62
N LEU A 136 -1.95 -10.62 17.81
CA LEU A 136 -0.53 -10.90 18.05
C LEU A 136 -0.22 -12.39 17.95
N ASP A 137 -1.23 -13.25 17.91
CA ASP A 137 -1.07 -14.67 17.75
C ASP A 137 -0.62 -14.99 16.30
N GLY A 138 0.62 -15.45 16.17
CA GLY A 138 1.19 -15.86 14.89
C GLY A 138 1.84 -14.73 14.07
N CYS A 139 2.26 -13.64 14.70
CA CYS A 139 3.01 -12.58 14.01
C CYS A 139 4.32 -13.15 13.42
N VAL A 140 4.53 -12.96 12.13
CA VAL A 140 5.72 -13.40 11.38
C VAL A 140 6.81 -12.33 11.28
N GLY A 141 6.58 -11.18 11.91
CA GLY A 141 7.55 -10.07 11.94
C GLY A 141 8.87 -10.48 12.56
N GLY A 142 9.97 -10.17 11.90
CA GLY A 142 11.32 -10.56 12.31
C GLY A 142 11.72 -12.00 11.97
N ARG A 143 10.77 -12.83 11.51
CA ARG A 143 11.04 -14.21 11.07
C ARG A 143 10.88 -14.38 9.56
N GLU A 144 9.76 -13.98 9.03
CA GLU A 144 9.42 -14.11 7.60
C GLU A 144 9.32 -12.75 6.89
N THR A 145 9.21 -11.68 7.68
CA THR A 145 9.15 -10.31 7.17
C THR A 145 10.09 -9.40 7.94
N LEU A 146 10.69 -8.46 7.24
CA LEU A 146 11.53 -7.40 7.78
C LEU A 146 11.08 -6.05 7.27
N PHE A 147 11.15 -5.06 8.13
CA PHE A 147 11.09 -3.66 7.73
C PHE A 147 12.50 -3.06 7.74
N ILE A 148 12.90 -2.44 6.63
CA ILE A 148 14.18 -1.77 6.48
C ILE A 148 13.90 -0.29 6.25
N ASP A 149 14.45 0.57 7.08
CA ASP A 149 14.30 2.01 6.92
C ASP A 149 15.30 2.58 5.90
N ARG A 150 15.21 3.89 5.65
CA ARG A 150 16.08 4.59 4.68
C ARG A 150 17.57 4.63 5.08
N LYS A 151 17.91 4.32 6.33
CA LYS A 151 19.29 4.23 6.82
C LYS A 151 19.83 2.81 6.76
N GLY A 152 18.99 1.86 6.35
CA GLY A 152 19.31 0.43 6.35
C GLY A 152 19.04 -0.26 7.68
N ASP A 153 18.53 0.44 8.69
CA ASP A 153 18.22 -0.21 9.96
C ASP A 153 17.03 -1.15 9.79
N MET A 154 17.20 -2.37 10.29
CA MET A 154 16.23 -3.46 10.17
C MET A 154 15.42 -3.60 11.45
N TYR A 155 14.13 -3.85 11.29
CA TYR A 155 13.16 -4.03 12.37
C TYR A 155 12.22 -5.20 12.06
N ALA A 156 11.68 -5.84 13.09
CA ALA A 156 10.67 -6.88 12.93
C ALA A 156 9.41 -6.36 12.23
N CYS A 157 9.00 -5.14 12.55
CA CYS A 157 7.95 -4.40 11.85
C CYS A 157 8.15 -2.89 12.07
N PRO A 158 7.51 -2.01 11.29
CA PRO A 158 7.69 -0.56 11.43
C PRO A 158 7.20 0.02 12.76
N ARG A 159 6.47 -0.76 13.56
CA ARG A 159 5.94 -0.35 14.88
C ARG A 159 6.69 -0.95 16.06
N SER A 160 7.60 -1.91 15.85
CA SER A 160 8.27 -2.62 16.95
C SER A 160 9.25 -1.73 17.72
N GLY A 161 9.85 -0.74 17.07
CA GLY A 161 10.92 0.09 17.65
C GLY A 161 12.20 -0.66 17.99
N ILE A 162 12.23 -1.98 17.84
CA ILE A 162 13.37 -2.84 18.18
C ILE A 162 14.21 -3.04 16.92
N ARG A 163 15.41 -2.47 16.92
CA ARG A 163 16.39 -2.61 15.86
C ARG A 163 17.03 -4.00 15.91
N MET A 164 17.02 -4.69 14.77
CA MET A 164 17.55 -6.06 14.61
C MET A 164 18.93 -6.09 13.94
N GLY A 165 19.40 -4.98 13.40
CA GLY A 165 20.67 -4.88 12.70
C GLY A 165 20.62 -3.78 11.63
N ASN A 166 21.60 -3.79 10.74
CA ASN A 166 21.62 -2.87 9.58
C ASN A 166 21.96 -3.65 8.31
N PHE A 167 21.21 -3.41 7.27
CA PHE A 167 21.32 -4.07 5.97
C PHE A 167 22.67 -3.78 5.26
N TYR A 168 23.30 -2.65 5.56
CA TYR A 168 24.50 -2.21 4.86
C TYR A 168 25.81 -2.63 5.58
N ASP A 169 25.76 -3.05 6.84
CA ASP A 169 26.94 -3.40 7.62
C ASP A 169 27.01 -4.88 8.01
N ASP A 170 26.18 -5.73 7.39
CA ASP A 170 26.05 -7.16 7.68
C ASP A 170 25.82 -7.49 9.19
N SER A 171 25.51 -6.48 10.00
CA SER A 171 25.19 -6.67 11.42
C SER A 171 23.76 -7.21 11.56
N THR A 172 23.58 -8.48 11.23
CA THR A 172 22.36 -9.20 11.57
C THR A 172 22.52 -9.83 12.93
N SER A 173 21.79 -9.34 13.94
CA SER A 173 21.54 -10.15 15.15
C SER A 173 20.71 -11.36 14.72
N ASP A 174 20.98 -12.53 15.28
CA ASP A 174 20.22 -13.74 15.03
C ASP A 174 18.73 -13.44 15.05
N PHE A 175 18.06 -13.75 13.95
CA PHE A 175 16.61 -13.55 13.80
C PHE A 175 15.88 -14.39 14.86
N GLN A 176 15.60 -13.79 15.99
CA GLN A 176 14.72 -14.39 16.99
C GLN A 176 13.28 -13.95 16.69
N PRO A 177 12.34 -14.87 16.53
CA PRO A 177 10.95 -14.51 16.35
C PRO A 177 10.48 -13.74 17.59
N PHE A 178 10.01 -12.50 17.38
CA PHE A 178 9.33 -11.77 18.43
C PHE A 178 7.91 -12.34 18.56
N CYS A 179 7.74 -13.30 19.46
CA CYS A 179 6.47 -13.53 20.12
C CYS A 179 6.40 -12.55 21.30
N LEU A 180 5.58 -11.51 21.18
CA LEU A 180 5.12 -10.74 22.33
C LEU A 180 3.93 -11.43 22.93
#